data_6f4e80d00e8b20bc0e0b78a3ca071e75
#
_entry.id   6f4e80d00e8b20bc0e0b78a3ca071e75
#
_cell.length_a   1.000
_cell.length_b   1.000
_cell.length_c   1.000
_cell.angle_alpha   90.00
_cell.angle_beta   90.00
_cell.angle_gamma   90.00
#
_symmetry.space_group_name_H-M   'P 1'
#
loop_
_entity.id
_entity.type
_entity.pdbx_description
1 polymer ?
#
loop_
_entity_poly.entity_id
_entity_poly.type
_entity_poly.pdbx_seq_one_letter_code
_entity_poly.pdbx_strand_id
1 'polypeptide(L)'
;IFQVVLSQRFEAKLTKKPIDIYKKLRVTNPSPFMFFFNFNDFQIIGASPEILVRLRDNKITVRPIAGTRPRGKTKKDDLYYERDLLKDKKELSEHLMLLDLGRNDAGKVSKINTIKVTESFIIEKYSHVMHIVSNVVGEHNKKFSKFKSLLAGFPAGTVSGAPKIRAMEIIDELEKTKRKVYAGGIGYFSANGEFDTCIALRTAVATKNKFYVQAGAGIVADSKPIKEYEETENKAKALLNALR
;
A
#
# COMPACT_ATOMS: atom_id res chain seq x y z
N ILE A 1 2.33 -7.11 -20.24
CA ILE A 1 2.17 -6.54 -18.91
C ILE A 1 2.80 -5.14 -18.87
N PHE A 2 2.15 -4.19 -18.18
CA PHE A 2 2.67 -2.83 -18.03
C PHE A 2 3.56 -2.71 -16.80
N GLN A 3 3.14 -3.33 -15.69
CA GLN A 3 3.86 -3.32 -14.43
C GLN A 3 3.64 -4.62 -13.67
N VAL A 4 4.68 -5.08 -12.97
CA VAL A 4 4.59 -6.12 -11.94
C VAL A 4 5.32 -5.64 -10.68
N VAL A 5 4.72 -5.88 -9.52
CA VAL A 5 5.36 -5.57 -8.23
C VAL A 5 5.99 -6.83 -7.68
N LEU A 6 7.31 -6.92 -7.72
CA LEU A 6 8.08 -8.03 -7.14
C LEU A 6 8.54 -7.66 -5.75
N SER A 7 8.53 -8.64 -4.84
CA SER A 7 8.90 -8.43 -3.46
C SER A 7 9.97 -9.39 -2.96
N GLN A 8 10.69 -8.95 -1.93
CA GLN A 8 11.60 -9.81 -1.17
C GLN A 8 11.27 -9.77 0.32
N ARG A 9 11.58 -10.87 1.01
CA ARG A 9 11.37 -11.00 2.44
C ARG A 9 12.67 -10.94 3.19
N PHE A 10 12.75 -10.00 4.11
CA PHE A 10 13.85 -9.84 5.06
C PHE A 10 13.54 -10.63 6.32
N GLU A 11 14.54 -11.30 6.86
CA GLU A 11 14.45 -12.04 8.12
C GLU A 11 15.48 -11.50 9.10
N ALA A 12 15.07 -11.30 10.36
CA ALA A 12 15.93 -10.93 11.45
C ALA A 12 15.56 -11.71 12.73
N LYS A 13 16.49 -11.83 13.67
CA LYS A 13 16.21 -12.39 15.00
C LYS A 13 15.31 -11.40 15.77
N LEU A 14 14.24 -11.89 16.38
CA LEU A 14 13.40 -11.10 17.25
C LEU A 14 14.13 -10.85 18.57
N THR A 15 14.53 -9.61 18.84
CA THR A 15 15.32 -9.21 20.01
C THR A 15 14.54 -8.42 21.06
N LYS A 16 13.34 -7.97 20.72
CA LYS A 16 12.47 -7.16 21.58
C LYS A 16 11.05 -7.73 21.62
N LYS A 17 10.29 -7.36 22.64
CA LYS A 17 8.85 -7.69 22.68
C LYS A 17 8.15 -7.03 21.47
N PRO A 18 7.29 -7.76 20.74
CA PRO A 18 6.60 -7.22 19.56
C PRO A 18 5.84 -5.91 19.81
N ILE A 19 5.23 -5.77 20.97
CA ILE A 19 4.51 -4.55 21.36
C ILE A 19 5.44 -3.33 21.49
N ASP A 20 6.69 -3.51 21.94
CA ASP A 20 7.63 -2.41 22.08
C ASP A 20 8.17 -1.97 20.70
N ILE A 21 8.30 -2.90 19.76
CA ILE A 21 8.59 -2.59 18.36
C ILE A 21 7.44 -1.75 17.77
N TYR A 22 6.18 -2.13 18.02
CA TYR A 22 5.02 -1.35 17.60
C TYR A 22 5.02 0.06 18.18
N LYS A 23 5.26 0.22 19.49
CA LYS A 23 5.35 1.53 20.14
C LYS A 23 6.43 2.41 19.52
N LYS A 24 7.61 1.84 19.26
CA LYS A 24 8.70 2.54 18.58
C LYS A 24 8.32 2.96 17.16
N LEU A 25 7.74 2.02 16.37
CA LEU A 25 7.28 2.30 15.01
C LEU A 25 6.25 3.44 14.99
N ARG A 26 5.32 3.46 15.93
CA ARG A 26 4.29 4.49 16.06
C ARG A 26 4.88 5.89 16.27
N VAL A 27 6.00 6.00 16.95
CA VAL A 27 6.70 7.28 17.18
C VAL A 27 7.57 7.66 15.99
N THR A 28 8.29 6.69 15.42
CA THR A 28 9.30 6.97 14.38
C THR A 28 8.74 7.03 12.97
N ASN A 29 7.64 6.35 12.71
CA ASN A 29 7.04 6.25 11.37
C ASN A 29 5.50 6.18 11.44
N PRO A 30 4.83 7.23 11.97
CA PRO A 30 3.36 7.26 12.01
C PRO A 30 2.77 7.18 10.60
N SER A 31 1.70 6.43 10.47
CA SER A 31 0.97 6.21 9.22
C SER A 31 -0.54 6.22 9.47
N PRO A 32 -1.38 6.46 8.46
CA PRO A 32 -2.84 6.49 8.62
C PRO A 32 -3.42 5.23 9.25
N PHE A 33 -2.80 4.07 8.99
CA PHE A 33 -3.22 2.79 9.56
C PHE A 33 -2.10 2.19 10.39
N MET A 34 -2.23 2.33 11.71
CA MET A 34 -1.34 1.71 12.68
C MET A 34 -2.04 0.54 13.34
N PHE A 35 -1.43 -0.65 13.33
CA PHE A 35 -2.05 -1.85 13.89
C PHE A 35 -1.06 -2.78 14.57
N PHE A 36 -1.56 -3.46 15.59
CA PHE A 36 -0.89 -4.54 16.30
C PHE A 36 -1.91 -5.65 16.56
N PHE A 37 -1.69 -6.82 15.96
CA PHE A 37 -2.50 -8.01 16.21
C PHE A 37 -1.66 -9.05 16.93
N ASN A 38 -2.21 -9.60 17.98
CA ASN A 38 -1.61 -10.70 18.73
C ASN A 38 -2.42 -11.97 18.51
N PHE A 39 -1.87 -12.86 17.71
CA PHE A 39 -2.38 -14.23 17.53
C PHE A 39 -1.41 -15.15 18.25
N ASN A 40 -1.81 -15.94 19.19
CA ASN A 40 -0.98 -16.73 20.11
C ASN A 40 0.43 -17.12 19.59
N ASP A 41 0.51 -17.62 18.35
CA ASP A 41 1.75 -18.11 17.74
C ASP A 41 2.57 -17.06 17.01
N PHE A 42 1.95 -15.95 16.65
CA PHE A 42 2.60 -14.84 15.92
C PHE A 42 1.90 -13.51 16.17
N GLN A 43 2.61 -12.43 15.92
CA GLN A 43 2.08 -11.06 15.97
C GLN A 43 2.26 -10.37 14.63
N ILE A 44 1.30 -9.51 14.27
CA ILE A 44 1.39 -8.64 13.09
C ILE A 44 1.52 -7.20 13.57
N ILE A 45 2.55 -6.52 13.07
CA ILE A 45 2.91 -5.14 13.42
C ILE A 45 2.96 -4.34 12.14
N GLY A 46 2.20 -3.25 12.03
CA GLY A 46 2.21 -2.49 10.79
C GLY A 46 1.91 -1.01 10.92
N ALA A 47 2.36 -0.29 9.89
CA ALA A 47 2.18 1.14 9.68
C ALA A 47 1.90 1.39 8.20
N SER A 48 0.69 1.04 7.75
CA SER A 48 0.31 1.14 6.33
C SER A 48 -0.12 2.56 5.96
N PRO A 49 0.36 3.09 4.84
CA PRO A 49 -0.06 4.39 4.34
C PRO A 49 -1.32 4.34 3.46
N GLU A 50 -1.69 3.15 2.94
CA GLU A 50 -2.57 3.06 1.78
C GLU A 50 -3.87 2.31 2.07
N ILE A 51 -4.99 2.92 1.72
CA ILE A 51 -6.32 2.28 1.74
C ILE A 51 -6.36 1.16 0.70
N LEU A 52 -6.83 -0.03 1.10
CA LEU A 52 -7.19 -1.08 0.14
C LEU A 52 -8.57 -0.78 -0.48
N VAL A 53 -9.60 -0.80 0.34
CA VAL A 53 -10.97 -0.36 0.01
C VAL A 53 -11.62 0.14 1.30
N ARG A 54 -12.37 1.22 1.20
CA ARG A 54 -13.22 1.74 2.27
C ARG A 54 -14.67 1.77 1.81
N LEU A 55 -15.57 1.35 2.66
CA LEU A 55 -17.01 1.59 2.51
C LEU A 55 -17.49 2.41 3.70
N ARG A 56 -17.88 3.65 3.45
CA ARG A 56 -18.41 4.56 4.46
C ARG A 56 -19.49 5.45 3.83
N ASP A 57 -20.58 5.71 4.56
CA ASP A 57 -21.70 6.53 4.08
C ASP A 57 -22.19 6.07 2.68
N ASN A 58 -22.31 4.75 2.50
CA ASN A 58 -22.71 4.11 1.23
C ASN A 58 -21.76 4.41 0.05
N LYS A 59 -20.54 4.88 0.30
CA LYS A 59 -19.53 5.18 -0.72
C LYS A 59 -18.38 4.19 -0.65
N ILE A 60 -18.04 3.60 -1.79
CA ILE A 60 -16.81 2.86 -2.00
C ILE A 60 -15.71 3.87 -2.30
N THR A 61 -14.58 3.75 -1.62
CA THR A 61 -13.40 4.60 -1.85
C THR A 61 -12.19 3.73 -2.10
N VAL A 62 -11.43 4.06 -3.14
CA VAL A 62 -10.10 3.55 -3.43
C VAL A 62 -9.17 4.76 -3.61
N ARG A 63 -7.99 4.70 -2.98
CA ARG A 63 -7.08 5.84 -2.97
C ARG A 63 -5.67 5.40 -3.37
N PRO A 64 -5.38 5.30 -4.67
CA PRO A 64 -4.06 4.93 -5.16
C PRO A 64 -3.02 5.98 -4.78
N ILE A 65 -1.87 5.50 -4.34
CA ILE A 65 -0.69 6.29 -3.98
C ILE A 65 0.47 5.77 -4.82
N ALA A 66 1.12 6.65 -5.59
CA ALA A 66 2.31 6.33 -6.35
C ALA A 66 3.23 7.55 -6.44
N GLY A 67 4.44 7.32 -6.95
CA GLY A 67 5.45 8.35 -7.01
C GLY A 67 5.95 8.77 -5.63
N THR A 68 7.25 8.97 -5.51
CA THR A 68 7.85 9.31 -4.21
C THR A 68 8.96 10.32 -4.38
N ARG A 69 8.97 11.35 -3.54
CA ARG A 69 10.12 12.23 -3.32
C ARG A 69 10.36 12.41 -1.81
N PRO A 70 11.60 12.64 -1.40
CA PRO A 70 11.89 12.95 0.00
C PRO A 70 11.29 14.29 0.39
N ARG A 71 11.12 14.51 1.70
CA ARG A 71 10.82 15.83 2.23
C ARG A 71 12.07 16.72 2.17
N GLY A 72 11.87 17.97 1.86
CA GLY A 72 12.92 18.99 1.88
C GLY A 72 13.28 19.42 3.31
N LYS A 73 14.51 19.90 3.51
CA LYS A 73 14.92 20.51 4.77
C LYS A 73 14.28 21.88 4.98
N THR A 74 13.92 22.55 3.89
CA THR A 74 13.26 23.85 3.88
C THR A 74 11.95 23.80 3.07
N LYS A 75 11.08 24.80 3.24
CA LYS A 75 9.88 24.94 2.40
C LYS A 75 10.21 25.07 0.91
N LYS A 76 11.35 25.69 0.58
CA LYS A 76 11.82 25.85 -0.82
C LYS A 76 12.19 24.50 -1.42
N ASP A 77 12.87 23.64 -0.65
CA ASP A 77 13.23 22.30 -1.09
C ASP A 77 11.98 21.42 -1.28
N ASP A 78 11.02 21.51 -0.35
CA ASP A 78 9.74 20.81 -0.49
C ASP A 78 9.01 21.19 -1.79
N LEU A 79 8.95 22.48 -2.12
CA LEU A 79 8.36 22.96 -3.36
C LEU A 79 9.15 22.51 -4.61
N TYR A 80 10.46 22.41 -4.50
CA TYR A 80 11.29 21.87 -5.58
C TYR A 80 10.95 20.39 -5.84
N TYR A 81 10.94 19.55 -4.80
CA TYR A 81 10.62 18.13 -4.94
C TYR A 81 9.18 17.88 -5.40
N GLU A 82 8.23 18.69 -4.94
CA GLU A 82 6.85 18.65 -5.41
C GLU A 82 6.74 18.92 -6.92
N ARG A 83 7.40 19.96 -7.41
CA ARG A 83 7.43 20.31 -8.83
C ARG A 83 8.18 19.27 -9.67
N ASP A 84 9.26 18.73 -9.14
CA ASP A 84 10.03 17.66 -9.78
C ASP A 84 9.16 16.41 -9.93
N LEU A 85 8.47 16.00 -8.88
CA LEU A 85 7.56 14.84 -8.90
C LEU A 85 6.42 15.01 -9.94
N LEU A 86 5.79 16.20 -9.97
CA LEU A 86 4.71 16.50 -10.91
C LEU A 86 5.16 16.72 -12.36
N LYS A 87 6.46 16.76 -12.63
CA LYS A 87 7.04 16.81 -13.99
C LYS A 87 7.59 15.47 -14.46
N ASP A 88 7.72 14.51 -13.56
CA ASP A 88 8.28 13.20 -13.88
C ASP A 88 7.26 12.38 -14.67
N LYS A 89 7.49 12.23 -15.97
CA LYS A 89 6.58 11.53 -16.89
C LYS A 89 6.39 10.07 -16.52
N LYS A 90 7.43 9.41 -15.99
CA LYS A 90 7.35 8.01 -15.53
C LYS A 90 6.39 7.89 -14.35
N GLU A 91 6.59 8.70 -13.32
CA GLU A 91 5.76 8.70 -12.11
C GLU A 91 4.30 9.06 -12.42
N LEU A 92 4.08 10.04 -13.29
CA LEU A 92 2.73 10.42 -13.73
C LEU A 92 2.05 9.30 -14.52
N SER A 93 2.77 8.60 -15.40
CA SER A 93 2.22 7.48 -16.19
C SER A 93 1.87 6.29 -15.30
N GLU A 94 2.73 5.97 -14.33
CA GLU A 94 2.45 4.94 -13.33
C GLU A 94 1.22 5.29 -12.49
N HIS A 95 1.15 6.52 -12.00
CA HIS A 95 0.01 6.98 -11.21
C HIS A 95 -1.29 6.96 -12.00
N LEU A 96 -1.29 7.36 -13.28
CA LEU A 96 -2.45 7.29 -14.16
C LEU A 96 -2.94 5.85 -14.32
N MET A 97 -2.04 4.91 -14.53
CA MET A 97 -2.37 3.49 -14.61
C MET A 97 -3.02 2.98 -13.33
N LEU A 98 -2.51 3.35 -12.16
CA LEU A 98 -3.07 2.95 -10.86
C LEU A 98 -4.41 3.64 -10.58
N LEU A 99 -4.59 4.88 -11.02
CA LEU A 99 -5.86 5.59 -10.96
C LEU A 99 -6.94 4.88 -11.79
N ASP A 100 -6.62 4.48 -13.01
CA ASP A 100 -7.55 3.74 -13.88
C ASP A 100 -7.88 2.36 -13.32
N LEU A 101 -6.90 1.68 -12.73
CA LEU A 101 -7.14 0.43 -12.02
C LEU A 101 -8.07 0.62 -10.81
N GLY A 102 -7.87 1.68 -10.03
CA GLY A 102 -8.75 2.05 -8.90
C GLY A 102 -10.18 2.38 -9.35
N ARG A 103 -10.34 3.08 -10.49
CA ARG A 103 -11.66 3.33 -11.10
C ARG A 103 -12.35 2.03 -11.51
N ASN A 104 -11.62 1.11 -12.12
CA ASN A 104 -12.14 -0.20 -12.50
C ASN A 104 -12.53 -1.03 -11.26
N ASP A 105 -11.68 -1.08 -10.25
CA ASP A 105 -11.95 -1.85 -9.02
C ASP A 105 -13.18 -1.31 -8.27
N ALA A 106 -13.28 0.00 -8.06
CA ALA A 106 -14.46 0.62 -7.46
C ALA A 106 -15.72 0.42 -8.34
N GLY A 107 -15.56 0.47 -9.67
CA GLY A 107 -16.65 0.32 -10.64
C GLY A 107 -17.35 -1.03 -10.57
N LYS A 108 -16.63 -2.11 -10.28
CA LYS A 108 -17.19 -3.47 -10.17
C LYS A 108 -18.33 -3.60 -9.16
N VAL A 109 -18.36 -2.75 -8.14
CA VAL A 109 -19.30 -2.84 -6.99
C VAL A 109 -20.06 -1.55 -6.73
N SER A 110 -19.89 -0.56 -7.58
CA SER A 110 -20.62 0.71 -7.53
C SER A 110 -21.84 0.69 -8.44
N LYS A 111 -22.78 1.59 -8.20
CA LYS A 111 -23.87 1.87 -9.15
C LYS A 111 -23.29 2.44 -10.44
N ILE A 112 -23.94 2.14 -11.56
CA ILE A 112 -23.55 2.66 -12.89
C ILE A 112 -23.56 4.19 -12.86
N ASN A 113 -22.58 4.82 -13.52
CA ASN A 113 -22.43 6.27 -13.64
C ASN A 113 -22.18 7.04 -12.32
N THR A 114 -21.79 6.36 -11.24
CA THR A 114 -21.48 7.01 -9.95
C THR A 114 -20.00 7.15 -9.64
N ILE A 115 -19.12 6.54 -10.45
CA ILE A 115 -17.67 6.65 -10.25
C ILE A 115 -17.22 8.08 -10.53
N LYS A 116 -16.54 8.66 -9.54
CA LYS A 116 -15.96 10.01 -9.63
C LYS A 116 -14.53 9.98 -9.11
N VAL A 117 -13.65 10.69 -9.79
CA VAL A 117 -12.33 11.06 -9.29
C VAL A 117 -12.49 12.39 -8.56
N THR A 118 -12.45 12.37 -7.24
CA THR A 118 -12.68 13.56 -6.41
C THR A 118 -11.42 14.35 -6.14
N GLU A 119 -10.27 13.68 -6.20
CA GLU A 119 -8.93 14.26 -6.14
C GLU A 119 -8.07 13.57 -7.19
N SER A 120 -7.30 14.32 -7.95
CA SER A 120 -6.50 13.81 -9.06
C SER A 120 -5.10 14.40 -9.03
N PHE A 121 -4.09 13.54 -8.95
CA PHE A 121 -2.67 13.93 -8.98
C PHE A 121 -2.30 15.00 -7.94
N ILE A 122 -2.88 14.94 -6.73
CA ILE A 122 -2.50 15.84 -5.63
C ILE A 122 -1.23 15.35 -4.95
N ILE A 123 -0.45 16.28 -4.39
CA ILE A 123 0.70 15.91 -3.56
C ILE A 123 0.29 15.86 -2.09
N GLU A 124 0.46 14.68 -1.48
CA GLU A 124 0.38 14.51 -0.04
C GLU A 124 1.76 14.45 0.60
N LYS A 125 1.97 15.27 1.63
CA LYS A 125 3.22 15.37 2.37
C LYS A 125 3.13 14.61 3.68
N TYR A 126 3.96 13.59 3.82
CA TYR A 126 4.13 12.79 5.04
C TYR A 126 5.37 13.25 5.81
N SER A 127 5.69 12.60 6.92
CA SER A 127 6.84 12.99 7.77
C SER A 127 8.19 12.98 7.02
N HIS A 128 8.43 12.00 6.16
CA HIS A 128 9.72 11.77 5.50
C HIS A 128 9.67 11.80 3.96
N VAL A 129 8.49 11.67 3.40
CA VAL A 129 8.28 11.59 1.95
C VAL A 129 7.04 12.36 1.53
N MET A 130 6.91 12.62 0.23
CA MET A 130 5.68 13.07 -0.41
C MET A 130 5.33 12.12 -1.56
N HIS A 131 4.05 11.99 -1.84
CA HIS A 131 3.51 11.11 -2.87
C HIS A 131 2.49 11.81 -3.74
N ILE A 132 2.31 11.30 -4.96
CA ILE A 132 1.14 11.62 -5.80
C ILE A 132 -0.02 10.74 -5.33
N VAL A 133 -1.16 11.35 -5.10
CA VAL A 133 -2.37 10.68 -4.62
C VAL A 133 -3.56 11.07 -5.48
N SER A 134 -4.43 10.12 -5.74
CA SER A 134 -5.76 10.37 -6.32
C SER A 134 -6.82 9.68 -5.49
N ASN A 135 -8.05 10.18 -5.53
CA ASN A 135 -9.16 9.61 -4.77
C ASN A 135 -10.31 9.26 -5.69
N VAL A 136 -10.70 8.00 -5.71
CA VAL A 136 -11.82 7.47 -6.49
C VAL A 136 -12.95 7.10 -5.55
N VAL A 137 -14.14 7.58 -5.82
CA VAL A 137 -15.35 7.23 -5.07
C VAL A 137 -16.45 6.73 -6.02
N GLY A 138 -17.28 5.81 -5.50
CA GLY A 138 -18.48 5.35 -6.19
C GLY A 138 -19.58 5.03 -5.19
N GLU A 139 -20.84 5.18 -5.57
CA GLU A 139 -21.95 4.80 -4.72
C GLU A 139 -22.09 3.28 -4.69
N HIS A 140 -22.05 2.68 -3.50
CA HIS A 140 -22.13 1.24 -3.32
C HIS A 140 -23.43 0.67 -3.92
N ASN A 141 -23.30 -0.33 -4.76
CA ASN A 141 -24.45 -1.06 -5.30
C ASN A 141 -24.86 -2.16 -4.32
N LYS A 142 -26.03 -1.97 -3.67
CA LYS A 142 -26.56 -2.89 -2.64
C LYS A 142 -26.83 -4.33 -3.14
N LYS A 143 -26.76 -4.58 -4.46
CA LYS A 143 -26.79 -5.95 -5.02
C LYS A 143 -25.55 -6.76 -4.65
N PHE A 144 -24.46 -6.11 -4.28
CA PHE A 144 -23.22 -6.77 -3.84
C PHE A 144 -23.13 -6.75 -2.31
N SER A 145 -22.68 -7.85 -1.72
CA SER A 145 -22.35 -7.88 -0.31
C SER A 145 -21.17 -6.93 -0.01
N LYS A 146 -21.11 -6.44 1.22
CA LYS A 146 -20.01 -5.57 1.66
C LYS A 146 -18.66 -6.26 1.57
N PHE A 147 -18.61 -7.57 1.86
CA PHE A 147 -17.40 -8.38 1.68
C PHE A 147 -16.98 -8.48 0.20
N LYS A 148 -17.94 -8.65 -0.74
CA LYS A 148 -17.64 -8.62 -2.18
C LYS A 148 -17.08 -7.26 -2.60
N SER A 149 -17.53 -6.18 -1.96
CA SER A 149 -17.01 -4.83 -2.22
C SER A 149 -15.55 -4.67 -1.78
N LEU A 150 -15.14 -5.29 -0.68
CA LEU A 150 -13.73 -5.37 -0.30
C LEU A 150 -12.92 -6.18 -1.34
N LEU A 151 -13.44 -7.34 -1.74
CA LEU A 151 -12.74 -8.22 -2.71
C LEU A 151 -12.61 -7.59 -4.11
N ALA A 152 -13.43 -6.61 -4.47
CA ALA A 152 -13.32 -5.92 -5.75
C ALA A 152 -11.99 -5.17 -5.94
N GLY A 153 -11.42 -4.64 -4.86
CA GLY A 153 -10.09 -4.01 -4.88
C GLY A 153 -8.94 -4.94 -4.51
N PHE A 154 -9.23 -6.20 -4.15
CA PHE A 154 -8.21 -7.16 -3.72
C PHE A 154 -7.80 -8.12 -4.86
N PRO A 155 -6.49 -8.43 -4.98
CA PRO A 155 -5.36 -7.71 -4.39
C PRO A 155 -5.21 -6.32 -5.01
N ALA A 156 -4.64 -5.38 -4.23
CA ALA A 156 -4.43 -4.02 -4.72
C ALA A 156 -3.44 -3.99 -5.90
N GLY A 157 -3.68 -3.13 -6.88
CA GLY A 157 -2.81 -2.98 -8.05
C GLY A 157 -1.43 -2.47 -7.71
N THR A 158 -1.34 -1.60 -6.71
CA THR A 158 -0.08 -1.03 -6.20
C THR A 158 0.88 -2.05 -5.60
N VAL A 159 0.41 -3.29 -5.36
CA VAL A 159 1.24 -4.40 -4.86
C VAL A 159 1.18 -5.65 -5.74
N SER A 160 0.45 -5.62 -6.83
CA SER A 160 0.38 -6.71 -7.82
C SER A 160 0.90 -6.26 -9.18
N GLY A 161 0.20 -5.41 -9.86
CA GLY A 161 0.56 -4.87 -11.17
C GLY A 161 -0.62 -4.79 -12.13
N ALA A 162 -0.33 -4.49 -13.38
CA ALA A 162 -1.32 -4.31 -14.45
C ALA A 162 -0.87 -5.00 -15.76
N PRO A 163 -1.73 -5.79 -16.42
CA PRO A 163 -3.02 -6.32 -15.96
C PRO A 163 -2.89 -7.25 -14.75
N LYS A 164 -3.84 -7.14 -13.80
CA LYS A 164 -3.75 -7.73 -12.46
C LYS A 164 -3.54 -9.25 -12.46
N ILE A 165 -4.29 -10.01 -13.27
CA ILE A 165 -4.22 -11.47 -13.30
C ILE A 165 -2.82 -11.90 -13.76
N ARG A 166 -2.33 -11.38 -14.89
CA ARG A 166 -1.00 -11.74 -15.41
C ARG A 166 0.12 -11.32 -14.46
N ALA A 167 -0.04 -10.18 -13.78
CA ALA A 167 0.91 -9.78 -12.74
C ALA A 167 0.99 -10.79 -11.60
N MET A 168 -0.16 -11.32 -11.13
CA MET A 168 -0.19 -12.34 -10.08
C MET A 168 0.46 -13.67 -10.52
N GLU A 169 0.25 -14.09 -11.78
CA GLU A 169 0.91 -15.27 -12.35
C GLU A 169 2.44 -15.10 -12.34
N ILE A 170 2.95 -13.96 -12.81
CA ILE A 170 4.39 -13.66 -12.82
C ILE A 170 4.95 -13.60 -11.40
N ILE A 171 4.21 -13.05 -10.45
CA ILE A 171 4.61 -13.03 -9.04
C ILE A 171 4.76 -14.45 -8.50
N ASP A 172 3.81 -15.35 -8.80
CA ASP A 172 3.89 -16.75 -8.35
C ASP A 172 5.01 -17.53 -9.06
N GLU A 173 5.32 -17.18 -10.30
CA GLU A 173 6.44 -17.75 -11.07
C GLU A 173 7.82 -17.33 -10.48
N LEU A 174 7.97 -16.07 -10.06
CA LEU A 174 9.28 -15.48 -9.74
C LEU A 174 9.58 -15.39 -8.25
N GLU A 175 8.58 -15.19 -7.38
CA GLU A 175 8.79 -15.10 -5.94
C GLU A 175 9.01 -16.48 -5.32
N LYS A 176 10.21 -16.72 -4.77
CA LYS A 176 10.57 -18.01 -4.13
C LYS A 176 9.79 -18.29 -2.84
N THR A 177 9.15 -17.29 -2.25
CA THR A 177 8.44 -17.40 -0.97
C THR A 177 7.04 -16.81 -1.08
N LYS A 178 6.05 -17.55 -0.57
CA LYS A 178 4.66 -17.05 -0.53
C LYS A 178 4.53 -15.79 0.31
N ARG A 179 3.75 -14.84 -0.16
CA ARG A 179 3.56 -13.49 0.45
C ARG A 179 2.88 -13.53 1.82
N LYS A 180 1.98 -14.47 2.05
CA LYS A 180 1.19 -14.61 3.29
C LYS A 180 0.48 -13.31 3.66
N VAL A 181 0.93 -12.61 4.73
CA VAL A 181 0.34 -11.34 5.20
C VAL A 181 0.65 -10.18 4.26
N TYR A 182 1.84 -10.15 3.64
CA TYR A 182 2.25 -9.07 2.76
C TYR A 182 1.29 -8.90 1.57
N ALA A 183 0.94 -7.65 1.28
CA ALA A 183 -0.02 -7.28 0.24
C ALA A 183 -1.48 -7.75 0.49
N GLY A 184 -1.77 -8.28 1.67
CA GLY A 184 -3.11 -8.62 2.13
C GLY A 184 -3.93 -7.40 2.53
N GLY A 185 -5.15 -7.61 3.00
CA GLY A 185 -6.02 -6.59 3.56
C GLY A 185 -6.05 -6.65 5.10
N ILE A 186 -5.93 -5.50 5.74
CA ILE A 186 -6.05 -5.36 7.19
C ILE A 186 -7.05 -4.24 7.50
N GLY A 187 -7.96 -4.48 8.42
CA GLY A 187 -8.95 -3.47 8.80
C GLY A 187 -10.07 -4.05 9.66
N TYR A 188 -11.21 -3.40 9.64
CA TYR A 188 -12.36 -3.77 10.45
C TYR A 188 -13.67 -3.57 9.69
N PHE A 189 -14.68 -4.34 10.09
CA PHE A 189 -16.07 -4.13 9.74
C PHE A 189 -16.83 -3.64 10.97
N SER A 190 -17.56 -2.55 10.84
CA SER A 190 -18.40 -1.99 11.89
C SER A 190 -19.75 -2.74 11.97
N ALA A 191 -20.47 -2.57 13.07
CA ALA A 191 -21.78 -3.20 13.28
C ALA A 191 -22.82 -2.81 12.21
N ASN A 192 -22.76 -1.57 11.67
CA ASN A 192 -23.60 -1.14 10.54
C ASN A 192 -23.12 -1.72 9.20
N GLY A 193 -22.02 -2.51 9.21
CA GLY A 193 -21.41 -3.17 8.06
C GLY A 193 -20.57 -2.26 7.18
N GLU A 194 -20.28 -1.04 7.59
CA GLU A 194 -19.22 -0.24 6.99
C GLU A 194 -17.88 -0.84 7.30
N PHE A 195 -16.88 -0.57 6.46
CA PHE A 195 -15.55 -1.07 6.69
C PHE A 195 -14.47 -0.08 6.24
N ASP A 196 -13.34 -0.17 6.92
CA ASP A 196 -12.14 0.56 6.56
C ASP A 196 -10.96 -0.41 6.57
N THR A 197 -10.30 -0.55 5.41
CA THR A 197 -9.21 -1.52 5.24
C THR A 197 -8.03 -0.88 4.55
N CYS A 198 -6.83 -1.28 4.95
CA CYS A 198 -5.58 -0.90 4.31
C CYS A 198 -4.89 -2.11 3.68
N ILE A 199 -3.95 -1.84 2.81
CA ILE A 199 -3.04 -2.84 2.27
C ILE A 199 -2.01 -3.18 3.35
N ALA A 200 -1.70 -4.46 3.54
CA ALA A 200 -0.63 -4.90 4.46
C ALA A 200 0.75 -4.55 3.90
N LEU A 201 1.06 -3.27 3.91
CA LEU A 201 2.36 -2.67 3.59
C LEU A 201 3.06 -2.20 4.86
N ARG A 202 4.38 -2.05 4.82
CA ARG A 202 5.14 -1.64 6.01
C ARG A 202 4.73 -2.47 7.22
N THR A 203 4.62 -3.79 6.99
CA THR A 203 4.08 -4.76 7.93
C THR A 203 5.12 -5.83 8.23
N ALA A 204 5.27 -6.14 9.49
CA ALA A 204 6.11 -7.22 9.97
C ALA A 204 5.29 -8.34 10.60
N VAL A 205 5.80 -9.56 10.49
CA VAL A 205 5.30 -10.72 11.22
C VAL A 205 6.37 -11.15 12.21
N ALA A 206 6.06 -11.08 13.50
CA ALA A 206 6.89 -11.57 14.57
C ALA A 206 6.43 -12.98 14.98
N THR A 207 7.33 -13.92 15.02
CA THR A 207 7.12 -15.27 15.57
C THR A 207 7.98 -15.44 16.81
N LYS A 208 7.99 -16.62 17.42
CA LYS A 208 8.71 -16.89 18.67
C LYS A 208 10.16 -16.36 18.70
N ASN A 209 10.90 -16.49 17.59
CA ASN A 209 12.33 -16.12 17.52
C ASN A 209 12.69 -15.29 16.29
N LYS A 210 11.76 -15.04 15.36
CA LYS A 210 12.02 -14.43 14.07
C LYS A 210 11.11 -13.24 13.81
N PHE A 211 11.65 -12.28 13.10
CA PHE A 211 10.98 -11.07 12.66
C PHE A 211 11.09 -10.98 11.14
N TYR A 212 9.96 -11.04 10.46
CA TYR A 212 9.88 -11.00 9.00
C TYR A 212 9.32 -9.68 8.53
N VAL A 213 9.99 -9.06 7.58
CA VAL A 213 9.51 -7.87 6.86
C VAL A 213 9.52 -8.19 5.38
N GLN A 214 8.44 -7.88 4.66
CA GLN A 214 8.40 -8.02 3.21
C GLN A 214 8.14 -6.66 2.56
N ALA A 215 8.86 -6.37 1.48
CA ALA A 215 8.74 -5.14 0.73
C ALA A 215 8.96 -5.41 -0.76
N GLY A 216 8.25 -4.68 -1.61
CA GLY A 216 8.33 -4.82 -3.06
C GLY A 216 8.51 -3.48 -3.76
N ALA A 217 8.96 -3.56 -5.01
CA ALA A 217 9.08 -2.45 -5.94
C ALA A 217 8.34 -2.74 -7.24
N GLY A 218 7.81 -1.70 -7.86
CA GLY A 218 7.11 -1.78 -9.14
C GLY A 218 8.09 -1.85 -10.30
N ILE A 219 8.05 -2.94 -11.04
CA ILE A 219 8.93 -3.17 -12.19
C ILE A 219 8.17 -2.80 -13.46
N VAL A 220 8.71 -1.86 -14.21
CA VAL A 220 8.26 -1.40 -15.53
C VAL A 220 9.40 -1.55 -16.56
N ALA A 221 9.12 -1.30 -17.84
CA ALA A 221 10.11 -1.47 -18.92
C ALA A 221 11.43 -0.70 -18.68
N ASP A 222 11.34 0.50 -18.10
CA ASP A 222 12.50 1.37 -17.84
C ASP A 222 13.14 1.15 -16.46
N SER A 223 12.69 0.17 -15.69
CA SER A 223 13.23 -0.13 -14.36
C SER A 223 14.68 -0.59 -14.41
N LYS A 224 15.47 -0.08 -13.47
CA LYS A 224 16.87 -0.52 -13.26
C LYS A 224 16.93 -1.46 -12.07
N PRO A 225 17.34 -2.73 -12.24
CA PRO A 225 17.25 -3.76 -11.19
C PRO A 225 17.85 -3.33 -9.84
N ILE A 226 19.02 -2.69 -9.85
CA ILE A 226 19.69 -2.20 -8.64
C ILE A 226 18.83 -1.16 -7.90
N LYS A 227 18.22 -0.21 -8.62
CA LYS A 227 17.38 0.82 -8.00
C LYS A 227 16.11 0.25 -7.37
N GLU A 228 15.48 -0.70 -8.05
CA GLU A 228 14.28 -1.37 -7.54
C GLU A 228 14.61 -2.24 -6.30
N TYR A 229 15.79 -2.89 -6.31
CA TYR A 229 16.28 -3.61 -5.14
C TYR A 229 16.50 -2.65 -3.94
N GLU A 230 17.22 -1.54 -4.14
CA GLU A 230 17.45 -0.51 -3.12
C GLU A 230 16.12 0.07 -2.58
N GLU A 231 15.12 0.21 -3.45
CA GLU A 231 13.79 0.66 -3.05
C GLU A 231 13.14 -0.31 -2.06
N THR A 232 13.25 -1.63 -2.29
CA THR A 232 12.71 -2.63 -1.35
C THR A 232 13.43 -2.56 0.00
N GLU A 233 14.75 -2.38 0.02
CA GLU A 233 15.51 -2.20 1.26
C GLU A 233 15.07 -0.94 2.01
N ASN A 234 14.92 0.19 1.30
CA ASN A 234 14.45 1.45 1.88
C ASN A 234 13.05 1.33 2.49
N LYS A 235 12.15 0.60 1.82
CA LYS A 235 10.79 0.32 2.33
C LYS A 235 10.79 -0.56 3.58
N ALA A 236 11.77 -1.43 3.77
CA ALA A 236 11.91 -2.29 4.94
C ALA A 236 12.59 -1.60 6.14
N LYS A 237 13.39 -0.54 5.90
CA LYS A 237 14.24 0.10 6.92
C LYS A 237 13.50 0.54 8.18
N ALA A 238 12.31 1.13 8.06
CA ALA A 238 11.57 1.64 9.22
C ALA A 238 11.26 0.54 10.23
N LEU A 239 10.80 -0.62 9.75
CA LEU A 239 10.50 -1.78 10.58
C LEU A 239 11.75 -2.43 11.16
N LEU A 240 12.81 -2.60 10.33
CA LEU A 240 14.08 -3.17 10.78
C LEU A 240 14.77 -2.27 11.82
N ASN A 241 14.68 -0.95 11.67
CA ASN A 241 15.19 0.01 12.67
C ASN A 241 14.36 0.03 13.96
N ALA A 242 13.06 -0.23 13.88
CA ALA A 242 12.23 -0.36 15.07
C ALA A 242 12.59 -1.60 15.92
N LEU A 243 13.09 -2.66 15.28
CA LEU A 243 13.58 -3.87 15.93
C LEU A 243 14.89 -3.63 16.72
N ARG A 244 15.75 -2.74 16.24
CA ARG A 244 16.99 -2.31 16.93
C ARG A 244 16.70 -1.34 18.06
#